data_b2b5098340f42c4acbcd1bdf1462d6d3
#
_entry.id   b2b5098340f42c4acbcd1bdf1462d6d3
#
_cell.length_a   1.000
_cell.length_b   1.000
_cell.length_c   1.000
_cell.angle_alpha   90.00
_cell.angle_beta   90.00
_cell.angle_gamma   90.00
#
_symmetry.space_group_name_H-M   'P 1'
#
loop_
_entity.id
_entity.type
_entity.pdbx_description
1 polymer ?
#
loop_
_entity_poly.entity_id
_entity_poly.type
_entity_poly.pdbx_seq_one_letter_code
_entity_poly.pdbx_strand_id
1 'polypeptide(L)'
;MDEKIKFPSNVLLIDAAFLNLVVTDLKKYFEKTLMRELQEIDLSELVTYIVLDAGMVVGDNQIQILMVYDKDSAQLSNCRPSDLSAELNGVAFKSQFGEFSFASVPCEEMVSREELYLDLLSIVLDSADVERLILVSFNEEYGDKVMERLKGVKNKETIQFRMNEPEESIEGYQWEMLAYPVMQALGIRGE
;
A
#
# COMPACT_ATOMS: atom_id res chain seq x y z
N MET A 1 -25.65 -0.33 17.21
CA MET A 1 -24.32 -0.51 17.82
C MET A 1 -23.27 -0.40 16.72
N ASP A 2 -22.46 0.62 16.83
CA ASP A 2 -21.37 0.79 15.89
C ASP A 2 -20.28 -0.21 16.26
N GLU A 3 -20.16 -1.26 15.48
CA GLU A 3 -19.03 -2.17 15.60
C GLU A 3 -17.78 -1.40 15.21
N LYS A 4 -16.89 -1.17 16.16
CA LYS A 4 -15.58 -0.61 15.84
C LYS A 4 -14.80 -1.62 15.03
N ILE A 5 -14.31 -1.19 13.87
CA ILE A 5 -13.41 -2.00 13.06
C ILE A 5 -12.16 -2.27 13.88
N LYS A 6 -11.83 -3.55 14.07
CA LYS A 6 -10.61 -3.94 14.76
C LYS A 6 -9.51 -4.20 13.72
N PHE A 7 -8.40 -3.47 13.88
CA PHE A 7 -7.21 -3.69 13.08
C PHE A 7 -6.14 -4.40 13.91
N PRO A 8 -5.27 -5.17 13.27
CA PRO A 8 -4.06 -5.66 13.93
C PRO A 8 -3.07 -4.50 14.15
N SER A 9 -1.92 -4.80 14.77
CA SER A 9 -0.89 -3.80 15.06
C SER A 9 -0.31 -3.13 13.82
N ASN A 10 -0.32 -3.81 12.67
CA ASN A 10 0.26 -3.31 11.42
C ASN A 10 -0.81 -3.22 10.35
N VAL A 11 -0.94 -2.06 9.73
CA VAL A 11 -1.85 -1.82 8.62
C VAL A 11 -1.08 -1.23 7.45
N LEU A 12 -1.30 -1.78 6.27
CA LEU A 12 -0.78 -1.28 5.00
C LEU A 12 -1.97 -0.78 4.18
N LEU A 13 -2.05 0.52 3.97
CA LEU A 13 -3.16 1.17 3.25
C LEU A 13 -2.69 1.60 1.87
N ILE A 14 -3.26 1.00 0.83
CA ILE A 14 -2.83 1.18 -0.56
C ILE A 14 -3.95 1.73 -1.44
N ASP A 15 -3.65 2.81 -2.17
CA ASP A 15 -4.47 3.28 -3.28
C ASP A 15 -4.15 2.42 -4.51
N ALA A 16 -5.11 1.60 -4.93
CA ALA A 16 -4.91 0.65 -6.03
C ALA A 16 -4.65 1.35 -7.36
N ALA A 17 -5.28 2.50 -7.61
CA ALA A 17 -5.06 3.24 -8.85
C ALA A 17 -3.62 3.75 -8.95
N PHE A 18 -3.07 4.24 -7.85
CA PHE A 18 -1.67 4.68 -7.81
C PHE A 18 -0.71 3.51 -7.98
N LEU A 19 -0.95 2.41 -7.27
CA LEU A 19 -0.12 1.21 -7.42
C LEU A 19 -0.10 0.71 -8.86
N ASN A 20 -1.28 0.64 -9.49
CA ASN A 20 -1.39 0.20 -10.87
C ASN A 20 -0.61 1.12 -11.83
N LEU A 21 -0.70 2.44 -11.62
CA LEU A 21 0.04 3.42 -12.40
C LEU A 21 1.56 3.20 -12.28
N VAL A 22 2.06 3.09 -11.06
CA VAL A 22 3.50 2.92 -10.80
C VAL A 22 4.01 1.61 -11.37
N VAL A 23 3.31 0.51 -11.14
CA VAL A 23 3.70 -0.81 -11.66
C VAL A 23 3.72 -0.81 -13.17
N THR A 24 2.69 -0.27 -13.80
CA THR A 24 2.58 -0.22 -15.27
C THR A 24 3.70 0.62 -15.87
N ASP A 25 3.96 1.79 -15.31
CA ASP A 25 5.00 2.70 -15.81
C ASP A 25 6.40 2.13 -15.61
N LEU A 26 6.71 1.55 -14.45
CA LEU A 26 8.01 0.96 -14.18
C LEU A 26 8.26 -0.28 -15.04
N LYS A 27 7.25 -1.15 -15.17
CA LYS A 27 7.36 -2.34 -16.01
C LYS A 27 7.68 -1.95 -17.47
N LYS A 28 6.93 -1.02 -18.02
CA LYS A 28 7.12 -0.52 -19.39
C LYS A 28 8.50 0.10 -19.57
N TYR A 29 8.90 0.95 -18.63
CA TYR A 29 10.20 1.62 -18.68
C TYR A 29 11.37 0.61 -18.67
N PHE A 30 11.34 -0.34 -17.72
CA PHE A 30 12.44 -1.30 -17.59
C PHE A 30 12.42 -2.38 -18.66
N GLU A 31 11.28 -2.79 -19.19
CA GLU A 31 11.24 -3.70 -20.35
C GLU A 31 11.92 -3.07 -21.55
N LYS A 32 11.72 -1.77 -21.75
CA LYS A 32 12.39 -1.05 -22.83
C LYS A 32 13.88 -0.89 -22.57
N THR A 33 14.26 -0.50 -21.36
CA THR A 33 15.65 -0.26 -20.97
C THR A 33 16.49 -1.53 -20.97
N LEU A 34 15.93 -2.62 -20.44
CA LEU A 34 16.62 -3.90 -20.31
C LEU A 34 16.45 -4.80 -21.53
N MET A 35 15.60 -4.39 -22.48
CA MET A 35 15.31 -5.13 -23.72
C MET A 35 14.87 -6.57 -23.47
N ARG A 36 14.01 -6.76 -22.44
CA ARG A 36 13.40 -8.05 -22.12
C ARG A 36 12.04 -7.86 -21.47
N GLU A 37 11.21 -8.90 -21.53
CA GLU A 37 9.95 -8.91 -20.80
C GLU A 37 10.20 -9.12 -19.30
N LEU A 38 9.44 -8.42 -18.48
CA LEU A 38 9.45 -8.59 -17.03
C LEU A 38 8.23 -9.40 -16.61
N GLN A 39 8.34 -10.07 -15.47
CA GLN A 39 7.25 -10.85 -14.94
C GLN A 39 6.12 -9.98 -14.39
N GLU A 40 4.92 -10.55 -14.32
CA GLU A 40 3.85 -9.94 -13.55
C GLU A 40 4.22 -9.94 -12.07
N ILE A 41 3.71 -8.96 -11.33
CA ILE A 41 3.95 -8.87 -9.90
C ILE A 41 3.01 -9.83 -9.16
N ASP A 42 3.58 -10.69 -8.34
CA ASP A 42 2.85 -11.41 -7.30
C ASP A 42 2.62 -10.45 -6.13
N LEU A 43 1.35 -10.13 -5.84
CA LEU A 43 1.02 -9.17 -4.78
C LEU A 43 1.51 -9.62 -3.40
N SER A 44 1.54 -10.93 -3.13
CA SER A 44 2.07 -11.42 -1.86
C SER A 44 3.57 -11.11 -1.72
N GLU A 45 4.34 -11.23 -2.80
CA GLU A 45 5.74 -10.85 -2.82
C GLU A 45 5.93 -9.34 -2.67
N LEU A 46 5.14 -8.55 -3.40
CA LEU A 46 5.25 -7.09 -3.34
C LEU A 46 5.03 -6.56 -1.92
N VAL A 47 3.97 -6.99 -1.26
CA VAL A 47 3.68 -6.50 0.10
C VAL A 47 4.74 -7.00 1.09
N THR A 48 5.33 -8.17 0.87
CA THR A 48 6.45 -8.67 1.66
C THR A 48 7.68 -7.76 1.50
N TYR A 49 8.00 -7.36 0.28
CA TYR A 49 9.11 -6.42 0.04
C TYR A 49 8.83 -5.04 0.63
N ILE A 50 7.59 -4.58 0.59
CA ILE A 50 7.20 -3.30 1.21
C ILE A 50 7.43 -3.34 2.72
N VAL A 51 6.96 -4.38 3.42
CA VAL A 51 7.16 -4.45 4.87
C VAL A 51 8.62 -4.64 5.25
N LEU A 52 9.39 -5.35 4.43
CA LEU A 52 10.84 -5.46 4.60
C LEU A 52 11.51 -4.08 4.54
N ASP A 53 11.21 -3.32 3.50
CA ASP A 53 11.79 -1.98 3.30
C ASP A 53 11.29 -0.98 4.35
N ALA A 54 10.12 -1.22 4.94
CA ALA A 54 9.60 -0.43 6.05
C ALA A 54 10.30 -0.74 7.39
N GLY A 55 11.21 -1.73 7.41
CA GLY A 55 11.96 -2.07 8.61
C GLY A 55 11.25 -3.02 9.57
N MET A 56 10.25 -3.76 9.09
CA MET A 56 9.56 -4.74 9.93
C MET A 56 10.51 -5.88 10.33
N VAL A 57 10.47 -6.24 11.59
CA VAL A 57 11.29 -7.34 12.13
C VAL A 57 10.61 -8.68 11.89
N VAL A 58 11.39 -9.68 11.50
CA VAL A 58 10.92 -11.07 11.33
C VAL A 58 10.27 -11.55 12.64
N GLY A 59 9.08 -12.15 12.55
CA GLY A 59 8.35 -12.65 13.71
C GLY A 59 6.89 -12.88 13.40
N ASP A 60 6.07 -13.06 14.42
CA ASP A 60 4.64 -13.36 14.32
C ASP A 60 3.79 -12.09 14.24
N ASN A 61 4.15 -11.18 13.33
CA ASN A 61 3.37 -9.97 13.12
C ASN A 61 2.03 -10.29 12.46
N GLN A 62 1.02 -9.47 12.74
CA GLN A 62 -0.26 -9.50 12.03
C GLN A 62 -0.34 -8.24 11.18
N ILE A 63 -0.54 -8.39 9.89
CA ILE A 63 -0.54 -7.29 8.93
C ILE A 63 -1.84 -7.34 8.12
N GLN A 64 -2.63 -6.28 8.20
CA GLN A 64 -3.82 -6.09 7.39
C GLN A 64 -3.52 -5.17 6.23
N ILE A 65 -3.77 -5.62 5.02
CA ILE A 65 -3.60 -4.82 3.81
C ILE A 65 -4.98 -4.38 3.35
N LEU A 66 -5.14 -3.06 3.20
CA LEU A 66 -6.37 -2.45 2.69
C LEU A 66 -6.09 -1.89 1.30
N MET A 67 -6.74 -2.48 0.30
CA MET A 67 -6.63 -2.06 -1.11
C MET A 67 -7.85 -1.23 -1.46
N VAL A 68 -7.68 0.08 -1.53
CA VAL A 68 -8.75 1.02 -1.89
C VAL A 68 -8.81 1.16 -3.40
N TYR A 69 -9.98 0.94 -3.99
CA TYR A 69 -10.12 0.99 -5.44
C TYR A 69 -11.49 1.56 -5.87
N ASP A 70 -11.51 2.11 -7.07
CA ASP A 70 -12.73 2.51 -7.76
C ASP A 70 -12.97 1.57 -8.97
N LYS A 71 -14.00 1.84 -9.76
CA LYS A 71 -14.32 1.01 -10.94
C LYS A 71 -13.20 0.97 -11.98
N ASP A 72 -12.39 2.03 -12.05
CA ASP A 72 -11.29 2.12 -13.02
C ASP A 72 -10.02 1.43 -12.53
N SER A 73 -9.91 1.15 -11.24
CA SER A 73 -8.77 0.47 -10.61
C SER A 73 -9.15 -0.88 -10.00
N ALA A 74 -10.29 -1.44 -10.35
CA ALA A 74 -10.76 -2.73 -9.84
C ALA A 74 -9.89 -3.91 -10.29
N GLN A 75 -9.09 -3.73 -11.34
CA GLN A 75 -8.14 -4.73 -11.83
C GLN A 75 -6.76 -4.13 -11.96
N LEU A 76 -5.77 -4.85 -11.45
CA LEU A 76 -4.36 -4.48 -11.54
C LEU A 76 -3.75 -5.20 -12.74
N SER A 77 -3.50 -4.47 -13.82
CA SER A 77 -3.15 -5.01 -15.14
C SER A 77 -1.90 -5.90 -15.16
N ASN A 78 -0.96 -5.66 -14.24
CA ASN A 78 0.34 -6.32 -14.23
C ASN A 78 0.61 -7.05 -12.92
N CYS A 79 -0.45 -7.40 -12.20
CA CYS A 79 -0.34 -8.08 -10.90
C CYS A 79 -1.18 -9.35 -10.86
N ARG A 80 -0.80 -10.26 -9.96
CA ARG A 80 -1.54 -11.48 -9.64
C ARG A 80 -1.81 -11.52 -8.13
N PRO A 81 -3.04 -11.75 -7.68
CA PRO A 81 -4.25 -11.76 -8.50
C PRO A 81 -4.57 -10.36 -9.03
N SER A 82 -5.24 -10.28 -10.15
CA SER A 82 -5.57 -9.04 -10.84
C SER A 82 -6.88 -8.42 -10.35
N ASP A 83 -7.91 -9.24 -10.17
CA ASP A 83 -9.25 -8.79 -9.77
C ASP A 83 -9.32 -8.62 -8.25
N LEU A 84 -9.41 -7.35 -7.82
CA LEU A 84 -9.38 -7.02 -6.39
C LEU A 84 -10.61 -7.51 -5.63
N SER A 85 -11.78 -7.49 -6.26
CA SER A 85 -13.02 -7.92 -5.65
C SER A 85 -13.15 -9.44 -5.61
N ALA A 86 -12.92 -10.11 -6.75
CA ALA A 86 -13.20 -11.53 -6.91
C ALA A 86 -12.06 -12.43 -6.45
N GLU A 87 -10.81 -11.98 -6.60
CA GLU A 87 -9.63 -12.82 -6.39
C GLU A 87 -8.78 -12.46 -5.19
N LEU A 88 -8.76 -11.20 -4.78
CA LEU A 88 -7.86 -10.74 -3.70
C LEU A 88 -8.56 -10.60 -2.36
N ASN A 89 -9.80 -10.16 -2.34
CA ASN A 89 -10.50 -9.88 -1.09
C ASN A 89 -10.62 -11.14 -0.21
N GLY A 90 -10.14 -11.04 1.02
CA GLY A 90 -10.17 -12.14 1.98
C GLY A 90 -9.00 -13.13 1.86
N VAL A 91 -8.08 -12.91 0.94
CA VAL A 91 -6.89 -13.77 0.81
C VAL A 91 -5.94 -13.52 1.97
N ALA A 92 -5.38 -14.58 2.54
CA ALA A 92 -4.39 -14.53 3.60
C ALA A 92 -3.20 -15.43 3.26
N PHE A 93 -2.02 -15.03 3.70
CA PHE A 93 -0.81 -15.84 3.54
C PHE A 93 0.16 -15.59 4.71
N LYS A 94 1.12 -16.49 4.86
CA LYS A 94 2.17 -16.38 5.88
C LYS A 94 3.55 -16.26 5.23
N SER A 95 4.41 -15.45 5.86
CA SER A 95 5.81 -15.33 5.50
C SER A 95 6.65 -15.28 6.79
N GLN A 96 7.97 -15.04 6.66
CA GLN A 96 8.83 -14.86 7.81
C GLN A 96 8.45 -13.64 8.67
N PHE A 97 7.69 -12.70 8.12
CA PHE A 97 7.24 -11.51 8.86
C PHE A 97 5.95 -11.74 9.65
N GLY A 98 5.22 -12.82 9.37
CA GLY A 98 3.97 -13.14 10.06
C GLY A 98 2.84 -13.42 9.10
N GLU A 99 1.62 -13.12 9.52
CA GLU A 99 0.40 -13.37 8.75
C GLU A 99 -0.10 -12.08 8.11
N PHE A 100 -0.30 -12.15 6.79
CA PHE A 100 -0.84 -11.07 5.95
C PHE A 100 -2.26 -11.41 5.56
N SER A 101 -3.16 -10.43 5.62
CA SER A 101 -4.51 -10.59 5.07
C SER A 101 -4.89 -9.40 4.23
N PHE A 102 -5.54 -9.65 3.09
CA PHE A 102 -6.00 -8.63 2.15
C PHE A 102 -7.48 -8.35 2.34
N ALA A 103 -7.84 -7.08 2.38
CA ALA A 103 -9.21 -6.62 2.23
C ALA A 103 -9.26 -5.61 1.08
N SER A 104 -10.10 -5.87 0.10
CA SER A 104 -10.32 -4.97 -1.03
C SER A 104 -11.52 -4.09 -0.70
N VAL A 105 -11.33 -2.77 -0.72
CA VAL A 105 -12.34 -1.81 -0.29
C VAL A 105 -12.79 -0.99 -1.49
N PRO A 106 -14.00 -1.26 -2.02
CA PRO A 106 -14.51 -0.53 -3.18
C PRO A 106 -15.11 0.82 -2.80
N CYS A 107 -15.02 1.78 -3.72
CA CYS A 107 -15.79 3.00 -3.62
C CYS A 107 -17.26 2.69 -3.84
N GLU A 108 -18.11 3.17 -2.94
CA GLU A 108 -19.56 3.16 -3.11
C GLU A 108 -19.98 4.34 -4.00
N GLU A 109 -21.25 4.31 -4.48
CA GLU A 109 -21.79 5.40 -5.28
C GLU A 109 -21.65 6.74 -4.53
N MET A 110 -21.27 7.78 -5.28
CA MET A 110 -21.12 9.16 -4.79
C MET A 110 -19.94 9.38 -3.83
N VAL A 111 -19.09 8.37 -3.61
CA VAL A 111 -17.85 8.51 -2.82
C VAL A 111 -16.67 8.31 -3.76
N SER A 112 -15.77 9.29 -3.80
CA SER A 112 -14.56 9.20 -4.61
C SER A 112 -13.50 8.31 -3.94
N ARG A 113 -12.55 7.83 -4.72
CA ARG A 113 -11.41 7.06 -4.19
C ARG A 113 -10.62 7.91 -3.18
N GLU A 114 -10.43 9.20 -3.46
CA GLU A 114 -9.79 10.14 -2.54
C GLU A 114 -10.50 10.20 -1.19
N GLU A 115 -11.82 10.42 -1.22
CA GLU A 115 -12.63 10.47 0.01
C GLU A 115 -12.53 9.18 0.81
N LEU A 116 -12.66 8.04 0.14
CA LEU A 116 -12.59 6.73 0.79
C LEU A 116 -11.20 6.51 1.41
N TYR A 117 -10.14 6.82 0.67
CA TYR A 117 -8.78 6.65 1.18
C TYR A 117 -8.54 7.51 2.43
N LEU A 118 -8.94 8.77 2.38
CA LEU A 118 -8.76 9.69 3.50
C LEU A 118 -9.61 9.31 4.71
N ASP A 119 -10.82 8.82 4.49
CA ASP A 119 -11.68 8.33 5.57
C ASP A 119 -11.07 7.09 6.26
N LEU A 120 -10.58 6.14 5.48
CA LEU A 120 -9.89 4.96 6.03
C LEU A 120 -8.61 5.35 6.77
N LEU A 121 -7.86 6.29 6.23
CA LEU A 121 -6.66 6.80 6.88
C LEU A 121 -7.00 7.36 8.26
N SER A 122 -8.06 8.17 8.36
CA SER A 122 -8.50 8.73 9.64
C SER A 122 -8.94 7.64 10.62
N ILE A 123 -9.68 6.63 10.15
CA ILE A 123 -10.13 5.51 10.98
C ILE A 123 -8.93 4.74 11.54
N VAL A 124 -7.95 4.44 10.70
CA VAL A 124 -6.73 3.72 11.12
C VAL A 124 -5.92 4.56 12.10
N LEU A 125 -5.77 5.86 11.85
CA LEU A 125 -5.04 6.75 12.74
C LEU A 125 -5.70 6.88 14.10
N ASP A 126 -7.03 6.79 14.18
CA ASP A 126 -7.78 6.86 15.43
C ASP A 126 -7.82 5.52 16.17
N SER A 127 -7.38 4.43 15.55
CA SER A 127 -7.37 3.11 16.17
C SER A 127 -6.19 2.96 17.11
N ALA A 128 -6.46 2.75 18.40
CA ALA A 128 -5.43 2.56 19.42
C ALA A 128 -4.65 1.24 19.23
N ASP A 129 -5.23 0.26 18.53
CA ASP A 129 -4.61 -1.05 18.31
C ASP A 129 -3.52 -1.00 17.23
N VAL A 130 -3.57 -0.02 16.35
CA VAL A 130 -2.59 0.12 15.27
C VAL A 130 -1.33 0.82 15.79
N GLU A 131 -0.23 0.12 15.74
CA GLU A 131 1.08 0.65 16.15
C GLU A 131 1.90 1.15 14.97
N ARG A 132 1.77 0.49 13.82
CA ARG A 132 2.50 0.82 12.59
C ARG A 132 1.53 0.95 11.41
N LEU A 133 1.65 2.06 10.71
CA LEU A 133 0.88 2.34 9.51
C LEU A 133 1.83 2.57 8.34
N ILE A 134 1.66 1.76 7.30
CA ILE A 134 2.41 1.89 6.05
C ILE A 134 1.43 2.40 4.98
N LEU A 135 1.82 3.44 4.26
CA LEU A 135 0.95 4.14 3.31
C LEU A 135 1.48 4.07 1.89
N VAL A 136 0.59 3.80 0.95
CA VAL A 136 0.81 4.02 -0.48
C VAL A 136 -0.38 4.84 -0.98
N SER A 137 -0.19 6.14 -1.16
CA SER A 137 -1.25 7.08 -1.53
C SER A 137 -0.96 7.77 -2.86
N PHE A 138 -2.03 8.24 -3.52
CA PHE A 138 -1.91 8.95 -4.79
C PHE A 138 -1.60 10.43 -4.53
N ASN A 139 -0.31 10.71 -4.31
CA ASN A 139 0.13 12.02 -3.82
C ASN A 139 -0.12 13.16 -4.79
N GLU A 140 -0.09 12.93 -6.10
CA GLU A 140 -0.40 13.93 -7.11
C GLU A 140 -1.86 14.40 -7.05
N GLU A 141 -2.76 13.53 -6.55
CA GLU A 141 -4.18 13.87 -6.42
C GLU A 141 -4.53 14.47 -5.04
N TYR A 142 -4.01 13.87 -3.95
CA TYR A 142 -4.42 14.27 -2.59
C TYR A 142 -3.31 14.17 -1.53
N GLY A 143 -2.06 14.21 -1.94
CA GLY A 143 -0.92 14.09 -1.02
C GLY A 143 -0.90 15.10 0.10
N ASP A 144 -1.29 16.36 -0.17
CA ASP A 144 -1.35 17.42 0.83
C ASP A 144 -2.33 17.08 1.95
N LYS A 145 -3.48 16.48 1.59
CA LYS A 145 -4.49 16.06 2.56
C LYS A 145 -4.02 14.89 3.42
N VAL A 146 -3.25 13.96 2.83
CA VAL A 146 -2.61 12.87 3.58
C VAL A 146 -1.65 13.45 4.61
N MET A 147 -0.75 14.35 4.19
CA MET A 147 0.22 14.96 5.09
C MET A 147 -0.46 15.72 6.22
N GLU A 148 -1.55 16.42 5.92
CA GLU A 148 -2.31 17.15 6.94
C GLU A 148 -2.88 16.22 8.01
N ARG A 149 -3.37 15.03 7.62
CA ARG A 149 -3.87 14.03 8.57
C ARG A 149 -2.78 13.39 9.40
N LEU A 150 -1.56 13.30 8.87
CA LEU A 150 -0.42 12.71 9.59
C LEU A 150 0.18 13.65 10.63
N LYS A 151 -0.05 14.96 10.50
CA LYS A 151 0.41 15.95 11.48
C LYS A 151 -0.26 15.71 12.81
N GLY A 152 0.50 15.69 13.88
CA GLY A 152 -0.02 15.53 15.24
C GLY A 152 -0.25 14.09 15.68
N VAL A 153 0.02 13.11 14.84
CA VAL A 153 -0.03 11.69 15.22
C VAL A 153 1.24 11.37 16.01
N LYS A 154 1.09 10.96 17.29
CA LYS A 154 2.24 10.79 18.20
C LYS A 154 2.52 9.35 18.62
N ASN A 155 1.55 8.46 18.51
CA ASN A 155 1.63 7.12 19.08
C ASN A 155 1.72 6.02 18.04
N LYS A 156 2.06 6.36 16.80
CA LYS A 156 2.16 5.40 15.70
C LYS A 156 3.42 5.66 14.89
N GLU A 157 4.05 4.58 14.47
CA GLU A 157 5.09 4.63 13.46
C GLU A 157 4.40 4.73 12.09
N THR A 158 4.74 5.76 11.32
CA THR A 158 4.15 6.01 10.01
C THR A 158 5.24 6.01 8.95
N ILE A 159 5.10 5.12 7.97
CA ILE A 159 6.04 5.00 6.85
C ILE A 159 5.24 5.15 5.56
N GLN A 160 5.58 6.15 4.75
CA GLN A 160 4.94 6.34 3.45
C GLN A 160 5.89 5.92 2.33
N PHE A 161 5.41 5.05 1.45
CA PHE A 161 6.13 4.70 0.22
C PHE A 161 5.73 5.67 -0.88
N ARG A 162 6.73 6.34 -1.45
CA ARG A 162 6.54 7.44 -2.40
C ARG A 162 7.43 7.24 -3.62
N MET A 163 7.09 7.94 -4.69
CA MET A 163 7.96 8.02 -5.88
C MET A 163 8.86 9.26 -5.86
N ASN A 164 8.57 10.23 -4.99
CA ASN A 164 9.33 11.47 -4.86
C ASN A 164 9.55 11.78 -3.38
N GLU A 165 10.68 12.43 -3.09
CA GLU A 165 10.96 12.91 -1.73
C GLU A 165 9.89 13.93 -1.28
N PRO A 166 9.38 13.82 -0.03
CA PRO A 166 8.43 14.80 0.46
C PRO A 166 9.06 16.17 0.67
N GLU A 167 8.27 17.22 0.46
CA GLU A 167 8.73 18.60 0.64
C GLU A 167 8.86 18.98 2.12
N GLU A 168 8.06 18.35 2.98
CA GLU A 168 8.03 18.62 4.42
C GLU A 168 8.49 17.41 5.22
N SER A 169 9.16 17.68 6.36
CA SER A 169 9.49 16.65 7.34
C SER A 169 8.55 16.76 8.52
N ILE A 170 7.97 15.65 8.95
CA ILE A 170 7.06 15.59 10.10
C ILE A 170 7.66 14.62 11.12
N GLU A 171 7.59 14.99 12.41
CA GLU A 171 8.06 14.14 13.49
C GLU A 171 7.27 12.81 13.51
N GLY A 172 7.99 11.70 13.62
CA GLY A 172 7.38 10.36 13.63
C GLY A 172 7.03 9.81 12.26
N TYR A 173 7.29 10.56 11.19
CA TYR A 173 7.02 10.17 9.81
C TYR A 173 8.33 9.79 9.12
N GLN A 174 8.31 8.68 8.41
CA GLN A 174 9.40 8.21 7.57
C GLN A 174 8.86 7.99 6.15
N TRP A 175 9.74 8.04 5.17
CA TRP A 175 9.37 7.69 3.81
C TRP A 175 10.40 6.78 3.16
N GLU A 176 9.92 5.96 2.23
CA GLU A 176 10.75 5.04 1.46
C GLU A 176 10.37 5.14 -0.02
N MET A 177 11.28 4.76 -0.88
CA MET A 177 11.03 4.79 -2.33
C MET A 177 10.26 3.55 -2.76
N LEU A 178 9.04 3.75 -3.27
CA LEU A 178 8.17 2.67 -3.75
C LEU A 178 8.78 1.93 -4.94
N ALA A 179 9.59 2.59 -5.75
CA ALA A 179 10.21 1.97 -6.91
C ALA A 179 11.02 0.71 -6.56
N TYR A 180 11.71 0.68 -5.42
CA TYR A 180 12.57 -0.45 -5.07
C TYR A 180 11.80 -1.75 -4.83
N PRO A 181 10.78 -1.82 -3.97
CA PRO A 181 10.01 -3.07 -3.85
C PRO A 181 9.27 -3.45 -5.12
N VAL A 182 8.81 -2.48 -5.92
CA VAL A 182 8.17 -2.75 -7.20
C VAL A 182 9.15 -3.37 -8.19
N MET A 183 10.35 -2.79 -8.33
CA MET A 183 11.40 -3.34 -9.20
C MET A 183 11.76 -4.76 -8.78
N GLN A 184 11.91 -5.02 -7.50
CA GLN A 184 12.22 -6.34 -6.98
C GLN A 184 11.11 -7.34 -7.32
N ALA A 185 9.86 -6.94 -7.16
CA ALA A 185 8.70 -7.80 -7.49
C ALA A 185 8.57 -8.04 -9.00
N LEU A 186 9.05 -7.11 -9.83
CA LEU A 186 9.13 -7.30 -11.29
C LEU A 186 10.26 -8.24 -11.73
N GLY A 187 11.12 -8.65 -10.80
CA GLY A 187 12.23 -9.56 -11.09
C GLY A 187 13.51 -8.86 -11.56
N ILE A 188 13.64 -7.57 -11.32
CA ILE A 188 14.86 -6.82 -11.65
C ILE A 188 15.88 -7.03 -10.53
N ARG A 189 17.02 -7.59 -10.85
CA ARG A 189 18.06 -7.93 -9.86
C ARG A 189 19.42 -7.42 -10.31
N GLY A 190 19.84 -6.26 -9.80
CA GLY A 190 21.20 -5.77 -9.95
C GLY A 190 21.66 -5.53 -11.40
N GLU A 191 20.72 -5.24 -12.29
CA GLU A 191 21.00 -5.00 -13.72
C GLU A 191 21.29 -3.52 -13.99
#